data_798f039efac0287998e6d5f191dc0bcb
#
_entry.id   798f039efac0287998e6d5f191dc0bcb
#
_cell.length_a   1.000
_cell.length_b   1.000
_cell.length_c   1.000
_cell.angle_alpha   90.00
_cell.angle_beta   90.00
_cell.angle_gamma   90.00
#
_symmetry.space_group_name_H-M   'P 1'
#
loop_
_entity.id
_entity.type
_entity.pdbx_description
1 polymer ?
#
loop_
_entity_poly.entity_id
_entity_poly.type
_entity_poly.pdbx_seq_one_letter_code
_entity_poly.pdbx_strand_id
1 'polypeptide(L)'
;MTIITKRREKGLKTTYLNFDLIYFIQLKRIASQFSQEELSFLMGRKKGFIADREAFKLNKELWLGDVSALAKIFDCHTVDFFRSTEGIPKEIKLWAVQSQQGDYIQYKVFQLHEEEPMELLYMLNETDPSKRYHENEQATFRRHSRIELSHLMMEGFFDSQPKTPLEIFNVCRNRAGHLIKAGFLEQALDEYIGGSAGQALKRYKHKDLGFVYEAV
;
A
#
# COMPACT_ATOMS: atom_id res chain seq x y z
N MET A 1 17.95 -25.49 -19.85
CA MET A 1 19.04 -24.57 -19.43
C MET A 1 18.73 -23.08 -19.65
N THR A 2 17.90 -22.70 -20.61
CA THR A 2 17.67 -21.31 -21.05
C THR A 2 16.79 -20.45 -20.10
N ILE A 3 15.91 -21.04 -19.29
CA ILE A 3 14.97 -20.28 -18.44
C ILE A 3 15.65 -19.74 -17.16
N ILE A 4 16.58 -20.50 -16.59
CA ILE A 4 17.30 -20.11 -15.34
C ILE A 4 18.26 -18.96 -15.62
N THR A 5 18.93 -18.95 -16.78
CA THR A 5 19.88 -17.90 -17.16
C THR A 5 19.17 -16.54 -17.36
N LYS A 6 18.02 -16.52 -18.05
CA LYS A 6 17.22 -15.29 -18.24
C LYS A 6 16.66 -14.72 -16.93
N ARG A 7 16.46 -15.55 -15.89
CA ARG A 7 15.99 -15.11 -14.56
C ARG A 7 17.11 -14.45 -13.75
N ARG A 8 18.35 -14.95 -13.85
CA ARG A 8 19.52 -14.34 -13.18
C ARG A 8 19.86 -12.94 -13.70
N GLU A 9 19.61 -12.66 -14.98
CA GLU A 9 19.81 -11.33 -15.59
C GLU A 9 18.78 -10.29 -15.11
N LYS A 10 17.61 -10.72 -14.64
CA LYS A 10 16.50 -9.85 -14.19
C LYS A 10 16.51 -9.52 -12.70
N GLY A 11 17.43 -10.07 -11.92
CA GLY A 11 17.49 -9.80 -10.49
C GLY A 11 17.90 -8.35 -10.19
N LEU A 12 17.27 -7.74 -9.19
CA LEU A 12 17.60 -6.41 -8.71
C LEU A 12 18.67 -6.49 -7.62
N LYS A 13 19.74 -5.71 -7.74
CA LYS A 13 20.64 -5.42 -6.61
C LYS A 13 20.00 -4.37 -5.72
N THR A 14 19.95 -4.65 -4.42
CA THR A 14 19.46 -3.75 -3.40
C THR A 14 20.25 -3.92 -2.11
N THR A 15 20.05 -3.03 -1.14
CA THR A 15 20.63 -3.23 0.18
C THR A 15 19.80 -4.23 0.98
N TYR A 16 20.43 -4.96 1.89
CA TYR A 16 19.71 -5.85 2.80
C TYR A 16 18.71 -5.08 3.67
N LEU A 17 19.06 -3.85 4.06
CA LEU A 17 18.17 -2.96 4.79
C LEU A 17 16.88 -2.65 4.02
N ASN A 18 16.97 -2.36 2.72
CA ASN A 18 15.79 -2.12 1.89
C ASN A 18 14.96 -3.41 1.70
N PHE A 19 15.62 -4.57 1.59
CA PHE A 19 14.93 -5.86 1.56
C PHE A 19 14.11 -6.09 2.84
N ASP A 20 14.71 -5.95 4.01
CA ASP A 20 14.02 -6.11 5.30
C ASP A 20 12.86 -5.13 5.44
N LEU A 21 13.08 -3.86 5.11
CA LEU A 21 12.05 -2.84 5.14
C LEU A 21 10.82 -3.24 4.31
N ILE A 22 11.03 -3.66 3.06
CA ILE A 22 9.95 -4.09 2.16
C ILE A 22 9.26 -5.35 2.69
N TYR A 23 10.02 -6.32 3.21
CA TYR A 23 9.47 -7.54 3.80
C TYR A 23 8.53 -7.25 4.98
N PHE A 24 8.96 -6.39 5.93
CA PHE A 24 8.13 -6.04 7.09
C PHE A 24 6.89 -5.22 6.71
N ILE A 25 7.03 -4.32 5.73
CA ILE A 25 5.88 -3.57 5.21
C ILE A 25 4.86 -4.53 4.60
N GLN A 26 5.31 -5.49 3.79
CA GLN A 26 4.44 -6.50 3.18
C GLN A 26 3.74 -7.37 4.23
N LEU A 27 4.47 -7.82 5.27
CA LEU A 27 3.89 -8.56 6.40
C LEU A 27 2.80 -7.75 7.12
N LYS A 28 3.11 -6.49 7.51
CA LYS A 28 2.16 -5.63 8.21
C LYS A 28 0.94 -5.30 7.33
N ARG A 29 1.15 -5.06 6.02
CA ARG A 29 0.06 -4.81 5.06
C ARG A 29 -0.90 -5.99 4.98
N ILE A 30 -0.38 -7.20 4.78
CA ILE A 30 -1.19 -8.43 4.69
C ILE A 30 -1.91 -8.68 6.01
N ALA A 31 -1.24 -8.56 7.15
CA ALA A 31 -1.82 -8.72 8.49
C ALA A 31 -2.93 -7.69 8.76
N SER A 32 -2.79 -6.46 8.28
CA SER A 32 -3.79 -5.39 8.38
C SER A 32 -4.90 -5.48 7.31
N GLN A 33 -4.83 -6.48 6.44
CA GLN A 33 -5.77 -6.70 5.33
C GLN A 33 -5.86 -5.52 4.34
N PHE A 34 -4.81 -4.73 4.17
CA PHE A 34 -4.73 -3.74 3.11
C PHE A 34 -4.21 -4.38 1.82
N SER A 35 -4.84 -4.07 0.69
CA SER A 35 -4.25 -4.32 -0.63
C SER A 35 -3.08 -3.37 -0.89
N GLN A 36 -2.26 -3.66 -1.88
CA GLN A 36 -1.17 -2.76 -2.32
C GLN A 36 -1.71 -1.40 -2.78
N GLU A 37 -2.89 -1.37 -3.39
CA GLU A 37 -3.55 -0.13 -3.82
C GLU A 37 -4.09 0.66 -2.63
N GLU A 38 -4.80 0.01 -1.71
CA GLU A 38 -5.30 0.64 -0.48
C GLU A 38 -4.19 1.27 0.36
N LEU A 39 -3.06 0.57 0.52
CA LEU A 39 -1.91 1.12 1.23
C LEU A 39 -1.29 2.31 0.47
N SER A 40 -1.17 2.22 -0.86
CA SER A 40 -0.71 3.33 -1.69
C SER A 40 -1.60 4.56 -1.56
N PHE A 41 -2.93 4.36 -1.56
CA PHE A 41 -3.92 5.41 -1.35
C PHE A 41 -3.76 6.08 0.02
N LEU A 42 -3.73 5.30 1.12
CA LEU A 42 -3.58 5.84 2.48
C LEU A 42 -2.30 6.66 2.67
N MET A 43 -1.23 6.29 1.96
CA MET A 43 0.03 7.04 1.93
C MET A 43 -0.03 8.33 1.07
N GLY A 44 -1.14 8.62 0.41
CA GLY A 44 -1.23 9.72 -0.56
C GLY A 44 -0.33 9.50 -1.77
N ARG A 45 -0.11 8.25 -2.20
CA ARG A 45 0.74 7.89 -3.33
C ARG A 45 -0.10 7.43 -4.52
N LYS A 46 0.50 7.42 -5.72
CA LYS A 46 -0.15 6.91 -6.93
C LYS A 46 -0.40 5.41 -6.83
N LYS A 47 -1.41 4.93 -7.56
CA LYS A 47 -1.65 3.49 -7.76
C LYS A 47 -0.37 2.77 -8.18
N GLY A 48 -0.15 1.57 -7.65
CA GLY A 48 1.04 0.78 -7.90
C GLY A 48 2.29 1.21 -7.12
N PHE A 49 2.23 2.25 -6.26
CA PHE A 49 3.39 2.70 -5.50
C PHE A 49 3.96 1.59 -4.62
N ILE A 50 3.13 0.90 -3.84
CA ILE A 50 3.53 -0.23 -2.99
C ILE A 50 3.87 -1.46 -3.84
N ALA A 51 3.06 -1.77 -4.87
CA ALA A 51 3.31 -2.90 -5.76
C ALA A 51 4.69 -2.85 -6.43
N ASP A 52 5.13 -1.67 -6.88
CA ASP A 52 6.45 -1.47 -7.45
C ASP A 52 7.58 -1.79 -6.48
N ARG A 53 7.40 -1.50 -5.17
CA ARG A 53 8.39 -1.74 -4.12
C ARG A 53 8.41 -3.20 -3.70
N GLU A 54 7.25 -3.80 -3.48
CA GLU A 54 7.14 -5.23 -3.14
C GLU A 54 7.62 -6.14 -4.29
N ALA A 55 7.57 -5.66 -5.53
CA ALA A 55 8.16 -6.33 -6.69
C ALA A 55 9.67 -6.08 -6.85
N PHE A 56 10.30 -5.33 -5.95
CA PHE A 56 11.71 -4.94 -6.02
C PHE A 56 12.09 -4.37 -7.39
N LYS A 57 11.29 -3.41 -7.91
CA LYS A 57 11.61 -2.74 -9.17
C LYS A 57 12.71 -1.71 -8.98
N LEU A 58 13.60 -1.59 -9.98
CA LEU A 58 14.72 -0.64 -9.99
C LEU A 58 14.28 0.79 -9.64
N ASN A 59 15.09 1.48 -8.83
CA ASN A 59 14.89 2.87 -8.42
C ASN A 59 13.55 3.15 -7.72
N LYS A 60 12.99 2.15 -7.04
CA LYS A 60 11.72 2.25 -6.29
C LYS A 60 11.92 2.06 -4.79
N GLU A 61 12.93 2.72 -4.24
CA GLU A 61 13.17 2.73 -2.79
C GLU A 61 12.14 3.57 -2.05
N LEU A 62 12.03 3.31 -0.76
CA LEU A 62 11.21 4.11 0.16
C LEU A 62 12.09 5.19 0.81
N TRP A 63 11.54 6.40 0.88
CA TRP A 63 12.15 7.49 1.61
C TRP A 63 11.75 7.44 3.09
N LEU A 64 12.53 8.08 3.94
CA LEU A 64 12.23 8.14 5.39
C LEU A 64 10.81 8.68 5.67
N GLY A 65 10.34 9.63 4.87
CA GLY A 65 8.98 10.14 4.94
C GLY A 65 7.91 9.09 4.63
N ASP A 66 8.19 8.16 3.68
CA ASP A 66 7.30 7.04 3.38
C ASP A 66 7.23 6.07 4.56
N VAL A 67 8.38 5.77 5.18
CA VAL A 67 8.45 4.88 6.36
C VAL A 67 7.69 5.49 7.54
N SER A 68 7.82 6.80 7.75
CA SER A 68 7.06 7.52 8.78
C SER A 68 5.56 7.51 8.53
N ALA A 69 5.12 7.64 7.27
CA ALA A 69 3.71 7.51 6.90
C ALA A 69 3.18 6.09 7.15
N LEU A 70 3.95 5.07 6.78
CA LEU A 70 3.61 3.67 7.02
C LEU A 70 3.52 3.35 8.52
N ALA A 71 4.42 3.87 9.35
CA ALA A 71 4.37 3.72 10.79
C ALA A 71 3.06 4.27 11.38
N LYS A 72 2.60 5.43 10.91
CA LYS A 72 1.30 6.01 11.30
C LYS A 72 0.12 5.16 10.83
N ILE A 73 0.16 4.59 9.61
CA ILE A 73 -0.92 3.76 9.07
C ILE A 73 -1.05 2.45 9.87
N PHE A 74 0.08 1.86 10.25
CA PHE A 74 0.11 0.58 10.99
C PHE A 74 0.08 0.75 12.52
N ASP A 75 0.00 1.98 13.01
CA ASP A 75 0.05 2.30 14.45
C ASP A 75 1.24 1.62 15.15
N CYS A 76 2.45 1.87 14.62
CA CYS A 76 3.69 1.28 15.12
C CYS A 76 4.85 2.28 15.06
N HIS A 77 5.99 1.91 15.63
CA HIS A 77 7.21 2.73 15.53
C HIS A 77 7.96 2.46 14.22
N THR A 78 8.67 3.46 13.71
CA THR A 78 9.49 3.32 12.49
C THR A 78 10.57 2.24 12.64
N VAL A 79 11.09 2.04 13.85
CA VAL A 79 12.09 1.01 14.15
C VAL A 79 11.56 -0.42 13.98
N ASP A 80 10.25 -0.61 14.05
CA ASP A 80 9.61 -1.93 13.89
C ASP A 80 9.74 -2.50 12.48
N PHE A 81 10.20 -1.69 11.52
CA PHE A 81 10.47 -2.11 10.15
C PHE A 81 11.91 -2.58 9.92
N PHE A 82 12.75 -2.55 10.95
CA PHE A 82 14.17 -2.87 10.81
C PHE A 82 14.59 -3.94 11.81
N ARG A 83 15.42 -4.88 11.33
CA ARG A 83 16.15 -5.82 12.19
C ARG A 83 17.56 -5.31 12.47
N SER A 84 18.20 -5.92 13.46
CA SER A 84 19.66 -5.78 13.59
C SER A 84 20.35 -6.32 12.35
N THR A 85 21.23 -5.54 11.76
CA THR A 85 21.97 -5.89 10.54
C THR A 85 23.40 -6.34 10.83
N GLU A 86 23.75 -6.65 12.08
CA GLU A 86 25.07 -7.14 12.44
C GLU A 86 25.37 -8.47 11.73
N GLY A 87 26.49 -8.52 11.00
CA GLY A 87 26.93 -9.74 10.28
C GLY A 87 26.22 -10.02 8.95
N ILE A 88 25.32 -9.14 8.48
CA ILE A 88 24.55 -9.33 7.25
C ILE A 88 25.24 -8.63 6.06
N PRO A 89 25.25 -9.23 4.85
CA PRO A 89 25.80 -8.61 3.65
C PRO A 89 25.12 -7.27 3.37
N LYS A 90 25.91 -6.24 3.01
CA LYS A 90 25.39 -4.91 2.68
C LYS A 90 24.51 -4.92 1.44
N GLU A 91 24.80 -5.78 0.47
CA GLU A 91 24.09 -5.89 -0.80
C GLU A 91 23.55 -7.30 -1.01
N ILE A 92 22.39 -7.37 -1.64
CA ILE A 92 21.70 -8.61 -1.98
C ILE A 92 21.11 -8.48 -3.38
N LYS A 93 21.15 -9.55 -4.19
CA LYS A 93 20.48 -9.61 -5.48
C LYS A 93 19.22 -10.44 -5.36
N LEU A 94 18.07 -9.80 -5.64
CA LEU A 94 16.73 -10.37 -5.41
C LEU A 94 15.98 -10.59 -6.71
N TRP A 95 15.09 -11.57 -6.68
CA TRP A 95 14.08 -11.79 -7.70
C TRP A 95 12.74 -12.08 -7.04
N ALA A 96 11.74 -11.22 -7.29
CA ALA A 96 10.39 -11.37 -6.76
C ALA A 96 9.42 -11.89 -7.82
N VAL A 97 8.53 -12.76 -7.40
CA VAL A 97 7.45 -13.33 -8.23
C VAL A 97 6.14 -13.21 -7.50
N GLN A 98 5.14 -12.71 -8.20
CA GLN A 98 3.75 -12.73 -7.77
C GLN A 98 2.97 -13.67 -8.68
N SER A 99 2.13 -14.53 -8.12
CA SER A 99 1.30 -15.48 -8.87
C SER A 99 -0.06 -15.65 -8.22
N GLN A 100 -1.10 -15.83 -9.04
CA GLN A 100 -2.43 -16.17 -8.57
C GLN A 100 -2.50 -17.67 -8.25
N GLN A 101 -3.03 -18.00 -7.07
CA GLN A 101 -3.21 -19.37 -6.58
C GLN A 101 -4.65 -19.53 -6.04
N GLY A 102 -5.61 -19.77 -6.92
CA GLY A 102 -7.02 -19.81 -6.55
C GLY A 102 -7.50 -18.45 -6.01
N ASP A 103 -7.91 -18.41 -4.74
CA ASP A 103 -8.39 -17.20 -4.06
C ASP A 103 -7.28 -16.41 -3.36
N TYR A 104 -6.02 -16.79 -3.58
CA TYR A 104 -4.87 -16.16 -2.96
C TYR A 104 -3.91 -15.61 -4.01
N ILE A 105 -3.25 -14.53 -3.67
CA ILE A 105 -2.06 -14.03 -4.34
C ILE A 105 -0.86 -14.51 -3.54
N GLN A 106 0.04 -15.23 -4.20
CA GLN A 106 1.27 -15.72 -3.60
C GLN A 106 2.46 -14.86 -4.03
N TYR A 107 3.22 -14.39 -3.07
CA TYR A 107 4.46 -13.64 -3.23
C TYR A 107 5.63 -14.53 -2.86
N LYS A 108 6.62 -14.65 -3.75
CA LYS A 108 7.89 -15.36 -3.50
C LYS A 108 9.05 -14.42 -3.77
N VAL A 109 9.99 -14.36 -2.87
CA VAL A 109 11.23 -13.62 -3.06
C VAL A 109 12.41 -14.56 -2.90
N PHE A 110 13.29 -14.51 -3.88
CA PHE A 110 14.47 -15.34 -3.97
C PHE A 110 15.71 -14.47 -3.93
N GLN A 111 16.75 -14.95 -3.24
CA GLN A 111 18.11 -14.47 -3.40
C GLN A 111 18.77 -15.15 -4.60
N LEU A 112 19.46 -14.37 -5.40
CA LEU A 112 20.21 -14.85 -6.54
C LEU A 112 21.70 -14.83 -6.20
N HIS A 113 22.35 -15.99 -6.29
CA HIS A 113 23.80 -16.17 -6.18
C HIS A 113 24.41 -16.33 -7.57
N GLU A 114 25.69 -15.97 -7.75
CA GLU A 114 26.34 -16.04 -9.07
C GLU A 114 26.51 -17.47 -9.57
N GLU A 115 26.93 -18.39 -8.69
CA GLU A 115 27.25 -19.78 -9.04
C GLU A 115 26.30 -20.81 -8.40
N GLU A 116 25.46 -20.42 -7.46
CA GLU A 116 24.59 -21.30 -6.69
C GLU A 116 23.13 -21.29 -7.17
N PRO A 117 22.32 -22.30 -6.81
CA PRO A 117 20.88 -22.27 -7.00
C PRO A 117 20.24 -21.04 -6.30
N MET A 118 19.09 -20.60 -6.81
CA MET A 118 18.31 -19.55 -6.16
C MET A 118 17.85 -20.03 -4.78
N GLU A 119 18.02 -19.20 -3.77
CA GLU A 119 17.53 -19.43 -2.42
C GLU A 119 16.18 -18.74 -2.23
N LEU A 120 15.16 -19.46 -1.73
CA LEU A 120 13.88 -18.87 -1.34
C LEU A 120 14.03 -18.20 0.01
N LEU A 121 13.95 -16.86 0.04
CA LEU A 121 14.03 -16.09 1.28
C LEU A 121 12.71 -16.09 2.05
N TYR A 122 11.59 -15.88 1.34
CA TYR A 122 10.26 -15.95 1.94
C TYR A 122 9.17 -16.23 0.91
N MET A 123 8.03 -16.71 1.42
CA MET A 123 6.80 -16.89 0.70
C MET A 123 5.64 -16.38 1.56
N LEU A 124 4.83 -15.48 1.00
CA LEU A 124 3.64 -14.94 1.67
C LEU A 124 2.41 -15.19 0.79
N ASN A 125 1.27 -15.39 1.45
CA ASN A 125 -0.02 -15.51 0.79
C ASN A 125 -0.94 -14.39 1.29
N GLU A 126 -1.66 -13.77 0.36
CA GLU A 126 -2.66 -12.75 0.62
C GLU A 126 -3.97 -13.20 -0.03
N THR A 127 -5.09 -13.07 0.66
CA THR A 127 -6.40 -13.25 0.02
C THR A 127 -6.55 -12.22 -1.09
N ASP A 128 -6.95 -12.66 -2.28
CA ASP A 128 -7.19 -11.77 -3.41
C ASP A 128 -8.13 -10.64 -2.99
N PRO A 129 -7.71 -9.36 -3.06
CA PRO A 129 -8.52 -8.24 -2.64
C PRO A 129 -9.89 -8.18 -3.31
N SER A 130 -10.01 -8.65 -4.56
CA SER A 130 -11.27 -8.70 -5.31
C SER A 130 -12.27 -9.72 -4.76
N LYS A 131 -11.79 -10.71 -4.00
CA LYS A 131 -12.58 -11.80 -3.42
C LYS A 131 -12.76 -11.69 -1.91
N ARG A 132 -12.21 -10.63 -1.32
CA ARG A 132 -12.17 -10.46 0.15
C ARG A 132 -13.55 -10.25 0.76
N TYR A 133 -14.48 -9.65 0.01
CA TYR A 133 -15.80 -9.28 0.50
C TYR A 133 -16.90 -9.75 -0.46
N HIS A 134 -17.99 -10.27 0.08
CA HIS A 134 -19.20 -10.58 -0.68
C HIS A 134 -19.90 -9.30 -1.17
N GLU A 135 -20.73 -9.40 -2.21
CA GLU A 135 -21.41 -8.24 -2.83
C GLU A 135 -22.22 -7.40 -1.82
N ASN A 136 -22.92 -8.05 -0.90
CA ASN A 136 -23.69 -7.35 0.15
C ASN A 136 -22.80 -6.56 1.10
N GLU A 137 -21.64 -7.10 1.46
CA GLU A 137 -20.66 -6.41 2.28
C GLU A 137 -20.05 -5.22 1.54
N GLN A 138 -19.71 -5.41 0.26
CA GLN A 138 -19.20 -4.33 -0.58
C GLN A 138 -20.24 -3.19 -0.71
N ALA A 139 -21.52 -3.50 -0.92
CA ALA A 139 -22.59 -2.50 -0.97
C ALA A 139 -22.69 -1.72 0.37
N THR A 140 -22.57 -2.44 1.49
CA THR A 140 -22.57 -1.85 2.83
C THR A 140 -21.38 -0.90 3.03
N PHE A 141 -20.16 -1.31 2.67
CA PHE A 141 -18.96 -0.49 2.81
C PHE A 141 -19.00 0.76 1.92
N ARG A 142 -19.47 0.63 0.66
CA ARG A 142 -19.69 1.78 -0.25
C ARG A 142 -20.68 2.78 0.36
N ARG A 143 -21.81 2.28 0.86
CA ARG A 143 -22.84 3.13 1.47
C ARG A 143 -22.30 3.91 2.67
N HIS A 144 -21.60 3.24 3.60
CA HIS A 144 -21.05 3.89 4.78
C HIS A 144 -19.95 4.89 4.42
N SER A 145 -19.08 4.58 3.47
CA SER A 145 -18.07 5.53 2.98
C SER A 145 -18.71 6.81 2.43
N ARG A 146 -19.79 6.70 1.63
CA ARG A 146 -20.52 7.86 1.11
C ARG A 146 -21.20 8.68 2.21
N ILE A 147 -21.83 8.02 3.19
CA ILE A 147 -22.50 8.68 4.33
C ILE A 147 -21.49 9.50 5.13
N GLU A 148 -20.38 8.88 5.51
CA GLU A 148 -19.36 9.57 6.31
C GLU A 148 -18.71 10.73 5.55
N LEU A 149 -18.40 10.56 4.24
CA LEU A 149 -17.91 11.68 3.43
C LEU A 149 -18.92 12.80 3.30
N SER A 150 -20.22 12.49 3.14
CA SER A 150 -21.28 13.50 3.11
C SER A 150 -21.34 14.30 4.43
N HIS A 151 -21.21 13.63 5.57
CA HIS A 151 -21.12 14.29 6.88
C HIS A 151 -19.90 15.20 6.97
N LEU A 152 -18.72 14.72 6.55
CA LEU A 152 -17.50 15.52 6.54
C LEU A 152 -17.61 16.77 5.66
N MET A 153 -18.28 16.64 4.50
CA MET A 153 -18.57 17.80 3.62
C MET A 153 -19.48 18.81 4.30
N MET A 154 -20.58 18.36 4.92
CA MET A 154 -21.52 19.26 5.61
C MET A 154 -20.89 19.95 6.82
N GLU A 155 -19.93 19.32 7.48
CA GLU A 155 -19.20 19.88 8.63
C GLU A 155 -18.07 20.83 8.23
N GLY A 156 -17.78 21.02 6.94
CA GLY A 156 -16.69 21.86 6.46
C GLY A 156 -15.31 21.30 6.75
N PHE A 157 -15.18 19.95 6.87
CA PHE A 157 -13.92 19.30 7.21
C PHE A 157 -12.80 19.59 6.19
N PHE A 158 -13.17 19.81 4.93
CA PHE A 158 -12.26 20.07 3.82
C PHE A 158 -12.00 21.56 3.55
N ASP A 159 -12.64 22.48 4.29
CA ASP A 159 -12.63 23.92 3.97
C ASP A 159 -11.40 24.63 4.53
N SER A 160 -10.87 24.17 5.66
CA SER A 160 -9.84 24.91 6.39
C SER A 160 -8.41 24.61 5.94
N GLN A 161 -8.16 23.39 5.50
CA GLN A 161 -6.84 22.93 5.04
C GLN A 161 -6.94 21.63 4.25
N PRO A 162 -5.98 21.34 3.34
CA PRO A 162 -5.93 20.08 2.62
C PRO A 162 -5.83 18.88 3.57
N LYS A 163 -6.60 17.82 3.27
CA LYS A 163 -6.63 16.58 4.07
C LYS A 163 -5.95 15.44 3.33
N THR A 164 -5.13 14.70 4.03
CA THR A 164 -4.53 13.47 3.52
C THR A 164 -5.56 12.32 3.51
N PRO A 165 -5.38 11.31 2.64
CA PRO A 165 -6.22 10.10 2.65
C PRO A 165 -6.27 9.43 4.03
N LEU A 166 -5.15 9.41 4.75
CA LEU A 166 -5.08 8.81 6.08
C LEU A 166 -5.92 9.58 7.11
N GLU A 167 -5.87 10.92 7.10
CA GLU A 167 -6.71 11.75 7.99
C GLU A 167 -8.19 11.50 7.73
N ILE A 168 -8.61 11.51 6.46
CA ILE A 168 -9.99 11.24 6.06
C ILE A 168 -10.40 9.83 6.53
N PHE A 169 -9.56 8.82 6.23
CA PHE A 169 -9.81 7.44 6.63
C PHE A 169 -9.96 7.29 8.14
N ASN A 170 -9.08 7.90 8.93
CA ASN A 170 -9.12 7.82 10.38
C ASN A 170 -10.37 8.46 10.97
N VAL A 171 -10.78 9.63 10.47
CA VAL A 171 -12.02 10.28 10.93
C VAL A 171 -13.24 9.43 10.59
N CYS A 172 -13.36 8.94 9.37
CA CYS A 172 -14.47 8.07 8.97
C CYS A 172 -14.47 6.77 9.79
N ARG A 173 -13.29 6.15 9.98
CA ARG A 173 -13.15 4.91 10.75
C ARG A 173 -13.46 5.09 12.24
N ASN A 174 -13.13 6.22 12.83
CA ASN A 174 -13.49 6.54 14.22
C ASN A 174 -15.01 6.65 14.41
N ARG A 175 -15.77 7.06 13.38
CA ARG A 175 -17.22 7.19 13.43
C ARG A 175 -17.95 5.88 13.12
N ALA A 176 -17.57 5.20 12.06
CA ALA A 176 -18.27 4.01 11.55
C ALA A 176 -17.49 2.69 11.71
N GLY A 177 -16.34 2.71 12.38
CA GLY A 177 -15.57 1.51 12.74
C GLY A 177 -15.15 0.68 11.55
N HIS A 178 -15.35 -0.64 11.66
CA HIS A 178 -14.97 -1.63 10.64
C HIS A 178 -15.75 -1.51 9.32
N LEU A 179 -16.82 -0.71 9.28
CA LEU A 179 -17.60 -0.46 8.07
C LEU A 179 -16.87 0.44 7.06
N ILE A 180 -15.79 1.10 7.48
CA ILE A 180 -14.94 1.89 6.58
C ILE A 180 -13.75 1.05 6.13
N LYS A 181 -13.64 0.87 4.83
CA LYS A 181 -12.52 0.21 4.15
C LYS A 181 -11.86 1.18 3.19
N ALA A 182 -10.53 1.19 3.16
CA ALA A 182 -9.76 2.19 2.41
C ALA A 182 -10.11 2.22 0.91
N GLY A 183 -10.27 1.06 0.27
CA GLY A 183 -10.61 0.99 -1.16
C GLY A 183 -12.00 1.55 -1.49
N PHE A 184 -13.00 1.34 -0.63
CA PHE A 184 -14.34 1.91 -0.83
C PHE A 184 -14.39 3.40 -0.49
N LEU A 185 -13.57 3.85 0.44
CA LEU A 185 -13.42 5.28 0.72
C LEU A 185 -12.76 6.02 -0.45
N GLU A 186 -11.72 5.44 -1.07
CA GLU A 186 -11.07 5.99 -2.27
C GLU A 186 -12.11 6.13 -3.41
N GLN A 187 -12.90 5.09 -3.67
CA GLN A 187 -13.96 5.13 -4.69
C GLN A 187 -14.99 6.24 -4.40
N ALA A 188 -15.42 6.37 -3.16
CA ALA A 188 -16.36 7.42 -2.77
C ALA A 188 -15.77 8.83 -2.92
N LEU A 189 -14.48 9.03 -2.59
CA LEU A 189 -13.77 10.30 -2.83
C LEU A 189 -13.68 10.65 -4.32
N ASP A 190 -13.42 9.66 -5.18
CA ASP A 190 -13.37 9.86 -6.63
C ASP A 190 -14.74 10.34 -7.20
N GLU A 191 -15.86 9.94 -6.60
CA GLU A 191 -17.20 10.44 -6.97
C GLU A 191 -17.37 11.95 -6.68
N TYR A 192 -16.78 12.47 -5.61
CA TYR A 192 -16.81 13.91 -5.26
C TYR A 192 -15.84 14.76 -6.09
N ILE A 193 -14.83 14.14 -6.71
CA ILE A 193 -13.87 14.85 -7.57
C ILE A 193 -14.40 15.02 -8.99
N GLY A 194 -15.05 14.01 -9.55
CA GLY A 194 -15.43 13.97 -10.96
C GLY A 194 -16.93 13.75 -11.23
N GLY A 195 -17.75 13.78 -10.18
CA GLY A 195 -19.13 13.33 -10.26
C GLY A 195 -20.09 14.28 -10.99
N SER A 196 -21.21 13.71 -11.45
CA SER A 196 -22.32 14.41 -12.11
C SER A 196 -23.06 15.45 -11.25
N ALA A 197 -22.79 15.47 -9.94
CA ALA A 197 -23.38 16.41 -8.97
C ALA A 197 -22.62 17.73 -8.81
N GLY A 198 -21.58 17.96 -9.62
CA GLY A 198 -20.65 19.07 -9.47
C GLY A 198 -19.38 18.64 -8.72
N GLN A 199 -18.27 19.27 -9.06
CA GLN A 199 -16.99 19.03 -8.41
C GLN A 199 -17.02 19.68 -7.01
N ALA A 200 -17.12 18.84 -5.96
CA ALA A 200 -17.14 19.32 -4.58
C ALA A 200 -15.75 19.24 -3.92
N LEU A 201 -14.89 18.34 -4.39
CA LEU A 201 -13.51 18.19 -3.94
C LEU A 201 -12.53 18.28 -5.12
N LYS A 202 -11.35 18.82 -4.85
CA LYS A 202 -10.19 18.71 -5.73
C LYS A 202 -9.12 17.83 -5.08
N ARG A 203 -8.45 17.02 -5.89
CA ARG A 203 -7.28 16.24 -5.51
C ARG A 203 -6.06 16.81 -6.20
N TYR A 204 -5.02 17.10 -5.45
CA TYR A 204 -3.75 17.55 -6.00
C TYR A 204 -2.56 16.99 -5.23
N LYS A 205 -1.37 17.11 -5.81
CA LYS A 205 -0.14 16.62 -5.20
C LYS A 205 0.47 17.73 -4.34
N HIS A 206 0.46 17.54 -3.02
CA HIS A 206 1.20 18.38 -2.09
C HIS A 206 2.67 17.95 -2.04
N LYS A 207 3.59 18.91 -1.83
CA LYS A 207 5.04 18.67 -1.86
C LYS A 207 5.47 17.59 -0.85
N ASP A 208 4.97 17.65 0.37
CA ASP A 208 5.41 16.81 1.49
C ASP A 208 4.43 15.69 1.84
N LEU A 209 3.12 15.89 1.58
CA LEU A 209 2.05 15.00 2.03
C LEU A 209 1.60 13.98 0.95
N GLY A 210 2.07 14.13 -0.29
CA GLY A 210 1.56 13.34 -1.41
C GLY A 210 0.24 13.88 -1.94
N PHE A 211 -0.69 13.03 -2.37
CA PHE A 211 -2.03 13.47 -2.76
C PHE A 211 -2.84 13.91 -1.55
N VAL A 212 -3.52 15.03 -1.69
CA VAL A 212 -4.41 15.62 -0.68
C VAL A 212 -5.73 16.05 -1.32
N TYR A 213 -6.73 16.25 -0.49
CA TYR A 213 -8.10 16.63 -0.85
C TYR A 213 -8.48 17.92 -0.16
N GLU A 214 -9.17 18.81 -0.87
CA GLU A 214 -9.64 20.11 -0.40
C GLU A 214 -10.97 20.45 -1.07
N ALA A 215 -11.85 21.21 -0.41
CA ALA A 215 -13.06 21.71 -1.02
C ALA A 215 -12.75 22.63 -2.22
N VAL A 216 -13.66 22.67 -3.20
CA VAL A 216 -13.53 23.52 -4.40
C VAL A 216 -14.11 24.89 -4.15
#